data_9fce0d45c4266c96355e6d8294b800a2
#
_entry.id   9fce0d45c4266c96355e6d8294b800a2
#
_cell.length_a   1.000
_cell.length_b   1.000
_cell.length_c   1.000
_cell.angle_alpha   90.00
_cell.angle_beta   90.00
_cell.angle_gamma   90.00
#
_symmetry.space_group_name_H-M   'P 1'
#
loop_
_entity.id
_entity.type
_entity.pdbx_description
1 polymer ?
#
loop_
_entity_poly.entity_id
_entity_poly.type
_entity_poly.pdbx_seq_one_letter_code
_entity_poly.pdbx_strand_id
1 'polypeptide(L)'
;MPPNWSPLKWTEKPQLPKGEGRIAAIDLARGIAIGLMIVSHSVSGLVGIRNVPDWGMVPIHFLTKFSSSLFILVFGIALAVAFLSYTQSDDWPKRRLKLWLRAVEVWFWYKALLVIEMLPFYPPNEIVDALLYGRFAIWVEILGFYAIALLWVPLMLPLWARAPLWGRLATIGALIALTIWLQSLTFGGNDILKALLVDHEDHYTWGQISRAPMILVGLLIGEALLRCYFDSAKRRRLVLTLLSLGALMVAGFYALAFASGDVPAAMLAVANNVGKHPPGLGFMLFSVGGALMLLALALAGGAKAAKALLPLTMVGSDA
;
A
#
# COMPACT_ATOMS: atom_id res chain seq x y z
N MET A 1 8.12 -4.53 30.59
CA MET A 1 9.14 -5.28 29.87
C MET A 1 8.89 -5.10 28.39
N PRO A 2 9.88 -4.68 27.60
CA PRO A 2 9.70 -4.65 26.14
C PRO A 2 9.37 -6.06 25.65
N PRO A 3 8.47 -6.22 24.66
CA PRO A 3 8.18 -7.52 24.12
C PRO A 3 9.46 -8.14 23.58
N ASN A 4 9.70 -9.38 23.95
CA ASN A 4 10.89 -10.13 23.52
C ASN A 4 10.76 -10.39 22.01
N TRP A 5 11.31 -9.50 21.19
CA TRP A 5 11.31 -9.57 19.72
C TRP A 5 12.37 -10.56 19.22
N SER A 6 12.52 -11.70 19.92
CA SER A 6 13.25 -12.78 19.30
C SER A 6 12.60 -13.11 17.96
N PRO A 7 13.38 -13.34 16.91
CA PRO A 7 12.82 -13.83 15.65
C PRO A 7 11.93 -15.02 15.98
N LEU A 8 10.70 -15.03 15.46
CA LEU A 8 9.82 -16.19 15.62
C LEU A 8 10.66 -17.41 15.27
N LYS A 9 10.79 -18.35 16.20
CA LYS A 9 11.28 -19.67 15.84
C LYS A 9 10.19 -20.25 14.94
N TRP A 10 10.38 -20.15 13.64
CA TRP A 10 9.43 -20.60 12.60
C TRP A 10 9.20 -22.12 12.62
N THR A 11 9.78 -22.83 13.59
CA THR A 11 9.53 -24.22 13.86
C THR A 11 8.08 -24.51 14.30
N GLU A 12 7.38 -23.52 14.85
CA GLU A 12 5.95 -23.63 15.11
C GLU A 12 5.21 -22.76 14.09
N LYS A 13 4.57 -23.39 13.11
CA LYS A 13 3.66 -22.70 12.17
C LYS A 13 2.63 -21.96 13.01
N PRO A 14 2.47 -20.60 12.84
CA PRO A 14 1.38 -19.90 13.49
C PRO A 14 0.09 -20.59 13.02
N GLN A 15 -0.64 -21.21 13.95
CA GLN A 15 -1.89 -21.88 13.64
C GLN A 15 -2.93 -20.79 13.44
N LEU A 16 -3.17 -20.42 12.20
CA LEU A 16 -4.41 -19.72 11.86
C LEU A 16 -5.61 -20.64 12.21
N PRO A 17 -6.77 -20.07 12.55
CA PRO A 17 -7.95 -20.88 12.87
C PRO A 17 -8.17 -21.97 11.81
N LYS A 18 -8.40 -23.20 12.24
CA LYS A 18 -8.68 -24.31 11.32
C LYS A 18 -9.90 -23.93 10.46
N GLY A 19 -9.72 -23.90 9.15
CA GLY A 19 -10.77 -23.55 8.18
C GLY A 19 -10.70 -22.13 7.62
N GLU A 20 -9.98 -21.22 8.25
CA GLU A 20 -9.85 -19.84 7.79
C GLU A 20 -8.38 -19.56 7.44
N GLY A 21 -7.92 -19.99 6.29
CA GLY A 21 -6.59 -19.60 5.78
C GLY A 21 -6.47 -18.06 5.52
N ARG A 22 -7.50 -17.29 5.93
CA ARG A 22 -7.66 -15.87 5.71
C ARG A 22 -8.04 -15.16 7.00
N ILE A 23 -7.61 -13.92 7.16
CA ILE A 23 -8.02 -13.04 8.26
C ILE A 23 -9.03 -12.04 7.70
N ALA A 24 -10.32 -12.25 8.00
CA ALA A 24 -11.43 -11.45 7.46
C ALA A 24 -11.26 -9.92 7.65
N ALA A 25 -10.60 -9.49 8.72
CA ALA A 25 -10.29 -8.07 8.93
C ALA A 25 -9.30 -7.51 7.89
N ILE A 26 -8.39 -8.34 7.37
CA ILE A 26 -7.45 -7.94 6.29
C ILE A 26 -8.21 -7.82 4.97
N ASP A 27 -9.10 -8.78 4.69
CA ASP A 27 -9.93 -8.75 3.49
C ASP A 27 -10.85 -7.52 3.53
N LEU A 28 -11.45 -7.20 4.70
CA LEU A 28 -12.21 -5.97 4.89
C LEU A 28 -11.36 -4.71 4.65
N ALA A 29 -10.15 -4.63 5.21
CA ALA A 29 -9.27 -3.48 5.02
C ALA A 29 -8.90 -3.29 3.54
N ARG A 30 -8.64 -4.39 2.82
CA ARG A 30 -8.39 -4.37 1.37
C ARG A 30 -9.63 -3.91 0.60
N GLY A 31 -10.79 -4.44 0.94
CA GLY A 31 -12.07 -4.03 0.35
C GLY A 31 -12.39 -2.55 0.58
N ILE A 32 -12.11 -2.01 1.77
CA ILE A 32 -12.22 -0.57 2.04
C ILE A 32 -11.28 0.21 1.11
N ALA A 33 -10.02 -0.22 0.97
CA ALA A 33 -9.06 0.45 0.10
C ALA A 33 -9.54 0.47 -1.36
N ILE A 34 -10.06 -0.65 -1.87
CA ILE A 34 -10.61 -0.77 -3.22
C ILE A 34 -11.86 0.10 -3.38
N GLY A 35 -12.77 0.06 -2.41
CA GLY A 35 -13.99 0.89 -2.42
C GLY A 35 -13.67 2.39 -2.49
N LEU A 36 -12.72 2.86 -1.67
CA LEU A 36 -12.25 4.25 -1.72
C LEU A 36 -11.59 4.59 -3.06
N MET A 37 -10.88 3.64 -3.65
CA MET A 37 -10.24 3.80 -4.96
C MET A 37 -11.30 3.93 -6.07
N ILE A 38 -12.32 3.05 -6.07
CA ILE A 38 -13.45 3.11 -7.02
C ILE A 38 -14.17 4.45 -6.89
N VAL A 39 -14.49 4.91 -5.68
CA VAL A 39 -15.11 6.22 -5.45
C VAL A 39 -14.25 7.35 -6.03
N SER A 40 -12.94 7.34 -5.75
CA SER A 40 -12.02 8.35 -6.28
C SER A 40 -12.02 8.41 -7.80
N HIS A 41 -11.90 7.24 -8.44
CA HIS A 41 -11.83 7.15 -9.92
C HIS A 41 -13.17 7.49 -10.57
N SER A 42 -14.29 7.00 -10.01
CA SER A 42 -15.63 7.30 -10.53
C SER A 42 -15.96 8.80 -10.45
N VAL A 43 -15.63 9.45 -9.33
CA VAL A 43 -15.85 10.89 -9.19
C VAL A 43 -14.95 11.67 -10.15
N SER A 44 -13.68 11.29 -10.26
CA SER A 44 -12.74 11.96 -11.17
C SER A 44 -13.15 11.81 -12.63
N GLY A 45 -13.62 10.62 -13.03
CA GLY A 45 -13.93 10.31 -14.43
C GLY A 45 -15.35 10.71 -14.86
N LEU A 46 -16.36 10.56 -13.98
CA LEU A 46 -17.76 10.75 -14.37
C LEU A 46 -18.32 12.13 -13.98
N VAL A 47 -17.96 12.62 -12.81
CA VAL A 47 -18.50 13.88 -12.26
C VAL A 47 -17.55 15.04 -12.51
N GLY A 48 -16.27 14.78 -12.53
CA GLY A 48 -15.21 15.78 -12.49
C GLY A 48 -15.06 16.37 -11.09
N ILE A 49 -13.83 16.40 -10.61
CA ILE A 49 -13.49 16.85 -9.23
C ILE A 49 -14.01 18.25 -8.94
N ARG A 50 -14.01 19.14 -9.94
CA ARG A 50 -14.45 20.54 -9.80
C ARG A 50 -15.97 20.69 -9.56
N ASN A 51 -16.74 19.66 -9.84
CA ASN A 51 -18.20 19.68 -9.69
C ASN A 51 -18.67 19.05 -8.36
N VAL A 52 -17.72 18.63 -7.51
CA VAL A 52 -18.04 18.06 -6.20
C VAL A 52 -18.50 19.19 -5.28
N PRO A 53 -19.72 19.12 -4.69
CA PRO A 53 -20.20 20.13 -3.76
C PRO A 53 -19.40 20.09 -2.44
N ASP A 54 -19.41 21.19 -1.69
CA ASP A 54 -18.59 21.36 -0.47
C ASP A 54 -18.76 20.24 0.55
N TRP A 55 -19.96 19.69 0.73
CA TRP A 55 -20.20 18.57 1.63
C TRP A 55 -19.52 17.27 1.17
N GLY A 56 -19.28 17.12 -0.13
CA GLY A 56 -18.57 16.00 -0.72
C GLY A 56 -17.05 16.10 -0.63
N MET A 57 -16.51 17.28 -0.31
CA MET A 57 -15.07 17.52 -0.27
C MET A 57 -14.35 16.57 0.71
N VAL A 58 -14.86 16.43 1.96
CA VAL A 58 -14.22 15.57 2.96
C VAL A 58 -14.23 14.11 2.55
N PRO A 59 -15.38 13.45 2.26
CA PRO A 59 -15.37 12.03 1.93
C PRO A 59 -14.65 11.73 0.62
N ILE A 60 -14.75 12.61 -0.37
CA ILE A 60 -14.22 12.33 -1.71
C ILE A 60 -12.75 12.74 -1.84
N HIS A 61 -12.39 13.94 -1.36
CA HIS A 61 -11.03 14.46 -1.54
C HIS A 61 -10.05 14.04 -0.46
N PHE A 62 -10.51 13.69 0.76
CA PHE A 62 -9.61 13.35 1.85
C PHE A 62 -9.60 11.87 2.18
N LEU A 63 -10.77 11.23 2.39
CA LEU A 63 -10.80 9.81 2.74
C LEU A 63 -10.23 8.93 1.62
N THR A 64 -10.47 9.27 0.36
CA THR A 64 -9.94 8.52 -0.78
C THR A 64 -8.42 8.55 -0.87
N LYS A 65 -7.73 9.54 -0.25
CA LYS A 65 -6.27 9.61 -0.23
C LYS A 65 -5.63 8.50 0.60
N PHE A 66 -6.40 7.86 1.48
CA PHE A 66 -5.92 6.73 2.28
C PHE A 66 -5.88 5.42 1.49
N SER A 67 -6.62 5.33 0.37
CA SER A 67 -6.86 4.09 -0.37
C SER A 67 -5.57 3.40 -0.80
N SER A 68 -4.71 4.08 -1.52
CA SER A 68 -3.49 3.50 -2.06
C SER A 68 -2.47 3.13 -0.98
N SER A 69 -2.30 3.96 0.04
CA SER A 69 -1.43 3.65 1.18
C SER A 69 -1.95 2.44 1.96
N LEU A 70 -3.28 2.37 2.19
CA LEU A 70 -3.91 1.22 2.84
C LEU A 70 -3.72 -0.05 2.01
N PHE A 71 -3.90 0.03 0.70
CA PHE A 71 -3.77 -1.11 -0.20
C PHE A 71 -2.33 -1.66 -0.20
N ILE A 72 -1.31 -0.80 -0.25
CA ILE A 72 0.10 -1.21 -0.20
C ILE A 72 0.46 -1.80 1.19
N LEU A 73 -0.01 -1.21 2.28
CA LEU A 73 0.19 -1.77 3.62
C LEU A 73 -0.44 -3.16 3.75
N VAL A 74 -1.69 -3.31 3.30
CA VAL A 74 -2.41 -4.60 3.34
C VAL A 74 -1.74 -5.65 2.46
N PHE A 75 -1.16 -5.26 1.32
CA PHE A 75 -0.34 -6.16 0.51
C PHE A 75 0.85 -6.71 1.31
N GLY A 76 1.61 -5.86 1.99
CA GLY A 76 2.70 -6.29 2.88
C GLY A 76 2.21 -7.20 4.01
N ILE A 77 1.07 -6.89 4.63
CA ILE A 77 0.44 -7.71 5.67
C ILE A 77 0.07 -9.10 5.11
N ALA A 78 -0.56 -9.14 3.94
CA ALA A 78 -0.95 -10.40 3.30
C ALA A 78 0.26 -11.27 2.96
N LEU A 79 1.35 -10.67 2.48
CA LEU A 79 2.61 -11.37 2.25
C LEU A 79 3.19 -11.98 3.54
N ALA A 80 3.16 -11.24 4.65
CA ALA A 80 3.61 -11.75 5.94
C ALA A 80 2.76 -12.94 6.40
N VAL A 81 1.43 -12.79 6.35
CA VAL A 81 0.49 -13.80 6.82
C VAL A 81 0.54 -15.07 5.97
N ALA A 82 0.62 -14.93 4.65
CA ALA A 82 0.51 -16.07 3.74
C ALA A 82 1.85 -16.75 3.41
N PHE A 83 2.97 -16.01 3.46
CA PHE A 83 4.22 -16.49 2.89
C PHE A 83 5.41 -16.47 3.82
N LEU A 84 5.49 -15.54 4.80
CA LEU A 84 6.70 -15.34 5.59
C LEU A 84 7.12 -16.59 6.37
N SER A 85 6.17 -17.36 6.92
CA SER A 85 6.44 -18.61 7.64
C SER A 85 6.99 -19.74 6.76
N TYR A 86 6.84 -19.65 5.45
CA TYR A 86 7.30 -20.67 4.51
C TYR A 86 8.66 -20.36 3.89
N THR A 87 9.22 -19.17 4.12
CA THR A 87 10.47 -18.73 3.49
C THR A 87 11.68 -19.59 3.85
N GLN A 88 11.59 -20.35 4.95
CA GLN A 88 12.64 -21.26 5.43
C GLN A 88 12.27 -22.74 5.29
N SER A 89 11.18 -23.06 4.58
CA SER A 89 10.72 -24.42 4.34
C SER A 89 11.06 -24.90 2.94
N ASP A 90 11.08 -26.22 2.73
CA ASP A 90 11.29 -26.85 1.41
C ASP A 90 10.19 -26.48 0.41
N ASP A 91 9.05 -26.00 0.88
CA ASP A 91 7.94 -25.54 0.04
C ASP A 91 8.19 -24.14 -0.57
N TRP A 92 9.22 -23.41 -0.12
CA TRP A 92 9.46 -22.04 -0.56
C TRP A 92 9.61 -21.88 -2.07
N PRO A 93 10.38 -22.71 -2.80
CA PRO A 93 10.51 -22.58 -4.25
C PRO A 93 9.16 -22.65 -4.98
N LYS A 94 8.25 -23.56 -4.55
CA LYS A 94 6.90 -23.69 -5.12
C LYS A 94 6.04 -22.45 -4.84
N ARG A 95 6.13 -21.88 -3.62
CA ARG A 95 5.37 -20.69 -3.24
C ARG A 95 5.90 -19.45 -3.93
N ARG A 96 7.22 -19.33 -4.06
CA ARG A 96 7.86 -18.27 -4.83
C ARG A 96 7.41 -18.28 -6.28
N LEU A 97 7.36 -19.45 -6.91
CA LEU A 97 6.86 -19.60 -8.28
C LEU A 97 5.39 -19.14 -8.39
N LYS A 98 4.53 -19.46 -7.42
CA LYS A 98 3.14 -18.96 -7.40
C LYS A 98 3.08 -17.43 -7.37
N LEU A 99 3.94 -16.78 -6.60
CA LEU A 99 4.02 -15.31 -6.56
C LEU A 99 4.47 -14.73 -7.92
N TRP A 100 5.44 -15.36 -8.57
CA TRP A 100 5.88 -14.94 -9.90
C TRP A 100 4.81 -15.16 -10.98
N LEU A 101 4.09 -16.28 -10.94
CA LEU A 101 2.95 -16.50 -11.83
C LEU A 101 1.85 -15.45 -11.60
N ARG A 102 1.59 -15.10 -10.32
CA ARG A 102 0.68 -14.00 -10.00
C ARG A 102 1.20 -12.65 -10.52
N ALA A 103 2.51 -12.41 -10.50
CA ALA A 103 3.10 -11.20 -11.10
C ALA A 103 2.79 -11.10 -12.60
N VAL A 104 2.93 -12.21 -13.34
CA VAL A 104 2.61 -12.26 -14.78
C VAL A 104 1.11 -12.04 -15.00
N GLU A 105 0.25 -12.66 -14.20
CA GLU A 105 -1.20 -12.48 -14.27
C GLU A 105 -1.60 -11.01 -14.02
N VAL A 106 -1.08 -10.40 -12.95
CA VAL A 106 -1.34 -8.98 -12.64
C VAL A 106 -0.80 -8.07 -13.74
N TRP A 107 0.38 -8.37 -14.28
CA TRP A 107 0.97 -7.62 -15.40
C TRP A 107 0.09 -7.70 -16.65
N PHE A 108 -0.42 -8.88 -16.97
CA PHE A 108 -1.34 -9.06 -18.12
C PHE A 108 -2.60 -8.21 -17.95
N TRP A 109 -3.24 -8.27 -16.78
CA TRP A 109 -4.43 -7.47 -16.50
C TRP A 109 -4.13 -5.96 -16.44
N TYR A 110 -2.98 -5.57 -15.92
CA TYR A 110 -2.51 -4.19 -15.99
C TYR A 110 -2.46 -3.69 -17.44
N LYS A 111 -1.84 -4.43 -18.34
CA LYS A 111 -1.72 -4.04 -19.75
C LYS A 111 -3.08 -4.08 -20.47
N ALA A 112 -3.94 -5.05 -20.17
CA ALA A 112 -5.29 -5.11 -20.73
C ALA A 112 -6.14 -3.90 -20.29
N LEU A 113 -6.14 -3.58 -19.01
CA LEU A 113 -6.88 -2.44 -18.48
C LEU A 113 -6.30 -1.09 -18.93
N LEU A 114 -4.98 -0.98 -19.07
CA LEU A 114 -4.32 0.20 -19.66
C LEU A 114 -4.83 0.46 -21.08
N VAL A 115 -4.92 -0.57 -21.91
CA VAL A 115 -5.48 -0.43 -23.26
C VAL A 115 -6.94 0.05 -23.20
N ILE A 116 -7.76 -0.56 -22.33
CA ILE A 116 -9.18 -0.18 -22.17
C ILE A 116 -9.30 1.27 -21.69
N GLU A 117 -8.46 1.71 -20.77
CA GLU A 117 -8.43 3.09 -20.25
C GLU A 117 -8.09 4.09 -21.38
N MET A 118 -7.12 3.75 -22.22
CA MET A 118 -6.59 4.68 -23.21
C MET A 118 -7.39 4.72 -24.53
N LEU A 119 -8.06 3.62 -24.90
CA LEU A 119 -8.78 3.49 -26.17
C LEU A 119 -9.73 4.66 -26.51
N PRO A 120 -10.51 5.21 -25.55
CA PRO A 120 -11.44 6.30 -25.86
C PRO A 120 -10.76 7.66 -26.12
N PHE A 121 -9.52 7.85 -25.65
CA PHE A 121 -8.92 9.18 -25.53
C PHE A 121 -7.59 9.36 -26.27
N TYR A 122 -6.92 8.25 -26.66
CA TYR A 122 -5.57 8.29 -27.19
C TYR A 122 -5.45 7.58 -28.54
N PRO A 123 -4.62 8.06 -29.46
CA PRO A 123 -4.35 7.40 -30.73
C PRO A 123 -3.56 6.10 -30.52
N PRO A 124 -3.64 5.13 -31.47
CA PRO A 124 -3.02 3.81 -31.32
C PRO A 124 -1.52 3.82 -31.04
N ASN A 125 -0.77 4.77 -31.60
CA ASN A 125 0.66 4.90 -31.36
C ASN A 125 0.99 5.23 -29.90
N GLU A 126 0.17 6.04 -29.23
CA GLU A 126 0.36 6.37 -27.81
C GLU A 126 0.00 5.18 -26.91
N ILE A 127 -0.98 4.36 -27.31
CA ILE A 127 -1.31 3.11 -26.61
C ILE A 127 -0.16 2.11 -26.73
N VAL A 128 0.43 1.97 -27.91
CA VAL A 128 1.61 1.13 -28.13
C VAL A 128 2.79 1.62 -27.29
N ASP A 129 3.01 2.93 -27.24
CA ASP A 129 4.06 3.53 -26.41
C ASP A 129 3.85 3.20 -24.92
N ALA A 130 2.61 3.28 -24.42
CA ALA A 130 2.27 2.91 -23.04
C ALA A 130 2.43 1.39 -22.78
N LEU A 131 2.12 0.54 -23.75
CA LEU A 131 2.38 -0.90 -23.67
C LEU A 131 3.88 -1.21 -23.51
N LEU A 132 4.74 -0.41 -24.14
CA LEU A 132 6.21 -0.52 -24.10
C LEU A 132 6.85 0.29 -22.96
N TYR A 133 6.07 0.83 -22.02
CA TYR A 133 6.52 1.69 -20.92
C TYR A 133 7.14 3.04 -21.36
N GLY A 134 6.91 3.51 -22.58
CA GLY A 134 7.26 4.87 -22.99
C GLY A 134 6.33 5.93 -22.39
N ARG A 135 5.18 5.50 -21.86
CA ARG A 135 4.15 6.32 -21.21
C ARG A 135 3.41 5.50 -20.16
N PHE A 136 2.74 6.17 -19.22
CA PHE A 136 1.93 5.53 -18.18
C PHE A 136 0.47 6.00 -18.28
N ALA A 137 -0.47 5.07 -18.01
CA ALA A 137 -1.87 5.38 -17.79
C ALA A 137 -2.05 6.07 -16.43
N ILE A 138 -3.25 6.59 -16.12
CA ILE A 138 -3.47 7.36 -14.90
C ILE A 138 -4.10 6.50 -13.81
N TRP A 139 -5.01 5.60 -14.16
CA TRP A 139 -5.87 4.94 -13.17
C TRP A 139 -5.47 3.52 -12.81
N VAL A 140 -4.74 2.83 -13.69
CA VAL A 140 -4.36 1.42 -13.50
C VAL A 140 -2.92 1.21 -13.03
N GLU A 141 -2.14 2.28 -12.84
CA GLU A 141 -0.70 2.21 -12.55
C GLU A 141 -0.34 1.48 -11.25
N ILE A 142 -1.24 1.42 -10.29
CA ILE A 142 -1.02 0.65 -9.07
C ILE A 142 -0.90 -0.86 -9.36
N LEU A 143 -1.55 -1.38 -10.41
CA LEU A 143 -1.40 -2.77 -10.83
C LEU A 143 -0.01 -3.03 -11.41
N GLY A 144 0.51 -2.08 -12.21
CA GLY A 144 1.90 -2.12 -12.68
C GLY A 144 2.91 -2.18 -11.55
N PHE A 145 2.69 -1.37 -10.50
CA PHE A 145 3.49 -1.43 -9.28
C PHE A 145 3.48 -2.83 -8.63
N TYR A 146 2.30 -3.44 -8.46
CA TYR A 146 2.18 -4.77 -7.87
C TYR A 146 2.80 -5.86 -8.73
N ALA A 147 2.65 -5.79 -10.04
CA ALA A 147 3.27 -6.75 -10.96
C ALA A 147 4.80 -6.77 -10.76
N ILE A 148 5.43 -5.59 -10.70
CA ILE A 148 6.87 -5.47 -10.47
C ILE A 148 7.24 -5.86 -9.02
N ALA A 149 6.46 -5.42 -8.03
CA ALA A 149 6.70 -5.77 -6.63
C ALA A 149 6.69 -7.29 -6.41
N LEU A 150 5.77 -8.01 -7.03
CA LEU A 150 5.68 -9.47 -6.97
C LEU A 150 6.88 -10.20 -7.62
N LEU A 151 7.70 -9.51 -8.43
CA LEU A 151 8.94 -10.09 -8.96
C LEU A 151 10.07 -10.05 -7.93
N TRP A 152 10.28 -8.91 -7.24
CA TRP A 152 11.41 -8.75 -6.33
C TRP A 152 11.11 -9.13 -4.87
N VAL A 153 9.87 -8.91 -4.39
CA VAL A 153 9.48 -9.23 -3.00
C VAL A 153 9.76 -10.69 -2.63
N PRO A 154 9.45 -11.72 -3.46
CA PRO A 154 9.77 -13.10 -3.13
C PRO A 154 11.25 -13.39 -2.94
N LEU A 155 12.13 -12.60 -3.54
CA LEU A 155 13.58 -12.70 -3.35
C LEU A 155 14.01 -12.10 -2.01
N MET A 156 13.36 -11.02 -1.60
CA MET A 156 13.65 -10.29 -0.36
C MET A 156 13.09 -11.00 0.89
N LEU A 157 11.93 -11.67 0.78
CA LEU A 157 11.24 -12.28 1.92
C LEU A 157 12.12 -13.23 2.78
N PRO A 158 12.96 -14.12 2.22
CA PRO A 158 13.84 -14.97 3.03
C PRO A 158 14.90 -14.17 3.80
N LEU A 159 15.40 -13.09 3.23
CA LEU A 159 16.36 -12.18 3.89
C LEU A 159 15.68 -11.43 5.03
N TRP A 160 14.48 -10.92 4.76
CA TRP A 160 13.63 -10.26 5.76
C TRP A 160 13.31 -11.16 6.94
N ALA A 161 12.94 -12.42 6.68
CA ALA A 161 12.62 -13.39 7.73
C ALA A 161 13.80 -13.67 8.68
N ARG A 162 15.05 -13.59 8.18
CA ARG A 162 16.27 -13.81 8.97
C ARG A 162 16.76 -12.55 9.68
N ALA A 163 16.37 -11.37 9.19
CA ALA A 163 16.86 -10.11 9.72
C ALA A 163 16.31 -9.84 11.13
N PRO A 164 17.13 -9.37 12.08
CA PRO A 164 16.65 -8.92 13.38
C PRO A 164 15.80 -7.65 13.24
N LEU A 165 14.99 -7.32 14.25
CA LEU A 165 14.08 -6.17 14.18
C LEU A 165 14.80 -4.86 13.84
N TRP A 166 15.94 -4.60 14.48
CA TRP A 166 16.74 -3.41 14.19
C TRP A 166 17.20 -3.33 12.74
N GLY A 167 17.59 -4.49 12.15
CA GLY A 167 17.98 -4.57 10.74
C GLY A 167 16.82 -4.27 9.80
N ARG A 168 15.60 -4.74 10.12
CA ARG A 168 14.38 -4.44 9.36
C ARG A 168 14.02 -2.97 9.43
N LEU A 169 14.09 -2.36 10.62
CA LEU A 169 13.86 -0.92 10.80
C LEU A 169 14.93 -0.09 10.09
N ALA A 170 16.20 -0.50 10.17
CA ALA A 170 17.29 0.14 9.44
C ALA A 170 17.09 0.05 7.92
N THR A 171 16.60 -1.08 7.40
CA THR A 171 16.27 -1.26 5.97
C THR A 171 15.16 -0.28 5.53
N ILE A 172 14.11 -0.11 6.34
CA ILE A 172 13.05 0.85 6.05
C ILE A 172 13.62 2.28 6.00
N GLY A 173 14.40 2.67 7.01
CA GLY A 173 15.04 4.00 7.04
C GLY A 173 16.01 4.21 5.88
N ALA A 174 16.82 3.19 5.55
CA ALA A 174 17.75 3.25 4.43
C ALA A 174 17.04 3.41 3.08
N LEU A 175 15.90 2.74 2.87
CA LEU A 175 15.10 2.89 1.65
C LEU A 175 14.46 4.28 1.54
N ILE A 176 14.02 4.87 2.65
CA ILE A 176 13.54 6.26 2.67
C ILE A 176 14.67 7.22 2.30
N ALA A 177 15.84 7.09 2.92
CA ALA A 177 17.01 7.92 2.62
C ALA A 177 17.47 7.72 1.16
N LEU A 178 17.50 6.47 0.68
CA LEU A 178 17.82 6.15 -0.70
C LEU A 178 16.83 6.77 -1.67
N THR A 179 15.53 6.76 -1.35
CA THR A 179 14.50 7.41 -2.17
C THR A 179 14.78 8.90 -2.31
N ILE A 180 15.03 9.59 -1.19
CA ILE A 180 15.32 11.03 -1.20
C ILE A 180 16.57 11.33 -2.03
N TRP A 181 17.61 10.53 -1.86
CA TRP A 181 18.85 10.69 -2.63
C TRP A 181 18.64 10.42 -4.12
N LEU A 182 17.98 9.33 -4.50
CA LEU A 182 17.72 9.01 -5.89
C LEU A 182 16.81 10.04 -6.57
N GLN A 183 15.83 10.61 -5.86
CA GLN A 183 14.98 11.67 -6.40
C GLN A 183 15.77 12.93 -6.78
N SER A 184 16.90 13.20 -6.13
CA SER A 184 17.78 14.32 -6.49
C SER A 184 18.60 14.07 -7.77
N LEU A 185 18.66 12.84 -8.28
CA LEU A 185 19.40 12.49 -9.48
C LEU A 185 18.59 12.70 -10.76
N THR A 186 19.26 13.01 -11.87
CA THR A 186 18.63 13.19 -13.18
C THR A 186 18.48 11.90 -13.99
N PHE A 187 19.03 10.77 -13.52
CA PHE A 187 19.03 9.46 -14.22
C PHE A 187 19.54 9.53 -15.68
N GLY A 188 20.41 10.49 -15.98
CA GLY A 188 20.91 10.71 -17.34
C GLY A 188 19.81 11.18 -18.31
N GLY A 189 18.72 11.78 -17.82
CA GLY A 189 17.55 12.18 -18.61
C GLY A 189 16.57 11.04 -18.90
N ASN A 190 16.70 9.88 -18.23
CA ASN A 190 15.76 8.77 -18.37
C ASN A 190 14.66 8.88 -17.31
N ASP A 191 13.64 9.70 -17.58
CA ASP A 191 12.53 9.98 -16.66
C ASP A 191 11.64 8.76 -16.40
N ILE A 192 11.54 7.84 -17.38
CA ILE A 192 10.80 6.59 -17.23
C ILE A 192 11.45 5.68 -16.19
N LEU A 193 12.79 5.51 -16.26
CA LEU A 193 13.52 4.74 -15.27
C LEU A 193 13.42 5.37 -13.88
N LYS A 194 13.52 6.70 -13.79
CA LYS A 194 13.32 7.45 -12.55
C LYS A 194 11.92 7.22 -11.99
N ALA A 195 10.89 7.33 -12.82
CA ALA A 195 9.49 7.12 -12.45
C ALA A 195 9.24 5.70 -11.90
N LEU A 196 9.75 4.67 -12.57
CA LEU A 196 9.63 3.28 -12.13
C LEU A 196 10.35 2.97 -10.82
N LEU A 197 11.47 3.66 -10.54
CA LEU A 197 12.25 3.41 -9.33
C LEU A 197 11.80 4.28 -8.15
N VAL A 198 11.62 5.60 -8.35
CA VAL A 198 11.44 6.54 -7.24
C VAL A 198 10.32 7.56 -7.43
N ASP A 199 9.48 7.41 -8.43
CA ASP A 199 8.46 8.36 -8.90
C ASP A 199 9.06 9.56 -9.68
N HIS A 200 8.26 10.12 -10.59
CA HIS A 200 8.55 11.33 -11.34
C HIS A 200 7.28 12.19 -11.44
N GLU A 201 7.41 13.51 -11.43
CA GLU A 201 6.26 14.42 -11.40
C GLU A 201 5.42 14.39 -12.69
N ASP A 202 6.09 14.17 -13.85
CA ASP A 202 5.43 14.12 -15.16
C ASP A 202 4.89 12.72 -15.52
N HIS A 203 5.21 11.70 -14.70
CA HIS A 203 4.78 10.33 -14.94
C HIS A 203 3.97 9.80 -13.75
N TYR A 204 2.68 9.59 -13.95
CA TYR A 204 1.78 9.11 -12.90
C TYR A 204 1.96 7.60 -12.70
N THR A 205 3.10 7.20 -12.13
CA THR A 205 3.38 5.80 -11.77
C THR A 205 3.86 5.68 -10.33
N TRP A 206 4.08 4.45 -9.88
CA TRP A 206 4.43 4.14 -8.49
C TRP A 206 5.85 3.59 -8.42
N GLY A 207 6.78 4.38 -7.89
CA GLY A 207 8.18 3.99 -7.77
C GLY A 207 8.37 2.81 -6.82
N GLN A 208 9.14 1.82 -7.25
CA GLN A 208 9.35 0.61 -6.48
C GLN A 208 10.10 0.87 -5.17
N ILE A 209 11.16 1.68 -5.21
CA ILE A 209 12.00 2.00 -4.04
C ILE A 209 11.25 2.95 -3.11
N SER A 210 10.55 3.96 -3.65
CA SER A 210 9.81 4.94 -2.87
C SER A 210 8.64 4.33 -2.09
N ARG A 211 8.03 3.26 -2.60
CA ARG A 211 6.89 2.59 -1.97
C ARG A 211 7.27 1.32 -1.20
N ALA A 212 8.47 0.77 -1.41
CA ALA A 212 8.95 -0.38 -0.65
C ALA A 212 8.86 -0.21 0.87
N PRO A 213 9.16 0.95 1.49
CA PRO A 213 8.98 1.16 2.93
C PRO A 213 7.58 0.81 3.43
N MET A 214 6.52 1.12 2.68
CA MET A 214 5.14 0.79 3.07
C MET A 214 4.88 -0.73 3.01
N ILE A 215 5.42 -1.44 2.01
CA ILE A 215 5.34 -2.92 1.95
C ILE A 215 6.04 -3.50 3.18
N LEU A 216 7.24 -3.00 3.53
CA LEU A 216 8.02 -3.49 4.67
C LEU A 216 7.35 -3.19 6.02
N VAL A 217 6.74 -2.03 6.17
CA VAL A 217 5.89 -1.71 7.33
C VAL A 217 4.69 -2.67 7.39
N GLY A 218 4.05 -2.95 6.26
CA GLY A 218 3.00 -3.96 6.17
C GLY A 218 3.47 -5.34 6.61
N LEU A 219 4.67 -5.78 6.22
CA LEU A 219 5.28 -7.04 6.69
C LEU A 219 5.44 -7.06 8.23
N LEU A 220 5.93 -5.96 8.83
CA LEU A 220 6.06 -5.85 10.29
C LEU A 220 4.69 -5.93 11.00
N ILE A 221 3.68 -5.25 10.47
CA ILE A 221 2.32 -5.28 11.02
C ILE A 221 1.74 -6.69 10.89
N GLY A 222 1.90 -7.35 9.75
CA GLY A 222 1.42 -8.71 9.50
C GLY A 222 2.08 -9.73 10.45
N GLU A 223 3.39 -9.61 10.67
CA GLU A 223 4.10 -10.45 11.64
C GLU A 223 3.62 -10.18 13.09
N ALA A 224 3.45 -8.92 13.47
CA ALA A 224 2.91 -8.56 14.78
C ALA A 224 1.49 -9.11 14.96
N LEU A 225 0.66 -9.04 13.93
CA LEU A 225 -0.70 -9.59 13.93
C LEU A 225 -0.69 -11.10 14.14
N LEU A 226 0.17 -11.84 13.44
CA LEU A 226 0.31 -13.29 13.62
C LEU A 226 0.71 -13.66 15.06
N ARG A 227 1.60 -12.89 15.69
CA ARG A 227 2.05 -13.11 17.06
C ARG A 227 0.97 -12.85 18.11
N CYS A 228 0.00 -11.96 17.81
CA CYS A 228 -1.04 -11.57 18.77
C CYS A 228 -2.43 -12.11 18.39
N TYR A 229 -2.57 -12.91 17.32
CA TYR A 229 -3.86 -13.25 16.74
C TYR A 229 -4.83 -13.88 17.75
N PHE A 230 -4.36 -14.82 18.57
CA PHE A 230 -5.17 -15.51 19.59
C PHE A 230 -5.21 -14.81 20.95
N ASP A 231 -4.40 -13.77 21.13
CA ASP A 231 -4.33 -13.01 22.39
C ASP A 231 -5.09 -11.68 22.22
N SER A 232 -6.29 -11.62 22.78
CA SER A 232 -7.15 -10.44 22.67
C SER A 232 -6.50 -9.16 23.26
N ALA A 233 -5.74 -9.29 24.35
CA ALA A 233 -5.08 -8.15 24.98
C ALA A 233 -3.93 -7.62 24.10
N LYS A 234 -3.11 -8.51 23.55
CA LYS A 234 -2.04 -8.11 22.63
C LYS A 234 -2.60 -7.55 21.32
N ARG A 235 -3.67 -8.16 20.78
CA ARG A 235 -4.36 -7.65 19.59
C ARG A 235 -4.92 -6.25 19.82
N ARG A 236 -5.56 -6.01 20.96
CA ARG A 236 -6.01 -4.66 21.34
C ARG A 236 -4.86 -3.67 21.42
N ARG A 237 -3.71 -4.06 22.00
CA ARG A 237 -2.50 -3.21 22.01
C ARG A 237 -2.02 -2.89 20.61
N LEU A 238 -1.96 -3.87 19.70
CA LEU A 238 -1.60 -3.62 18.29
C LEU A 238 -2.55 -2.62 17.64
N VAL A 239 -3.86 -2.80 17.80
CA VAL A 239 -4.89 -1.87 17.28
C VAL A 239 -4.68 -0.46 17.82
N LEU A 240 -4.50 -0.31 19.13
CA LEU A 240 -4.26 0.99 19.75
C LEU A 240 -2.94 1.62 19.28
N THR A 241 -1.88 0.83 19.11
CA THR A 241 -0.60 1.32 18.56
C THR A 241 -0.77 1.84 17.15
N LEU A 242 -1.45 1.10 16.25
CA LEU A 242 -1.70 1.53 14.88
C LEU A 242 -2.57 2.80 14.84
N LEU A 243 -3.61 2.84 15.67
CA LEU A 243 -4.50 4.01 15.75
C LEU A 243 -3.74 5.24 16.25
N SER A 244 -2.95 5.10 17.34
CA SER A 244 -2.18 6.20 17.91
C SER A 244 -1.09 6.69 16.94
N LEU A 245 -0.38 5.77 16.27
CA LEU A 245 0.62 6.13 15.28
C LEU A 245 -0.01 6.83 14.08
N GLY A 246 -1.15 6.32 13.58
CA GLY A 246 -1.90 6.97 12.50
C GLY A 246 -2.37 8.38 12.89
N ALA A 247 -2.94 8.53 14.10
CA ALA A 247 -3.36 9.83 14.61
C ALA A 247 -2.19 10.81 14.79
N LEU A 248 -1.04 10.32 15.28
CA LEU A 248 0.18 11.11 15.41
C LEU A 248 0.71 11.59 14.04
N MET A 249 0.67 10.74 13.02
CA MET A 249 1.08 11.11 11.66
C MET A 249 0.14 12.17 11.08
N VAL A 250 -1.18 12.01 11.22
CA VAL A 250 -2.16 13.03 10.78
C VAL A 250 -1.98 14.33 11.57
N ALA A 251 -1.77 14.26 12.87
CA ALA A 251 -1.46 15.44 13.69
C ALA A 251 -0.14 16.11 13.23
N GLY A 252 0.88 15.33 12.87
CA GLY A 252 2.13 15.82 12.29
C GLY A 252 1.92 16.57 10.97
N PHE A 253 1.03 16.08 10.10
CA PHE A 253 0.61 16.80 8.90
C PHE A 253 0.02 18.17 9.24
N TYR A 254 -0.93 18.23 10.18
CA TYR A 254 -1.52 19.51 10.60
C TYR A 254 -0.51 20.43 11.27
N ALA A 255 0.41 19.89 12.08
CA ALA A 255 1.48 20.68 12.68
C ALA A 255 2.37 21.35 11.60
N LEU A 256 2.73 20.62 10.55
CA LEU A 256 3.47 21.19 9.40
C LEU A 256 2.64 22.24 8.65
N ALA A 257 1.35 21.97 8.44
CA ALA A 257 0.44 22.92 7.80
C ALA A 257 0.26 24.21 8.60
N PHE A 258 0.14 24.11 9.94
CA PHE A 258 0.12 25.28 10.83
C PHE A 258 1.45 26.04 10.81
N ALA A 259 2.58 25.33 10.82
CA ALA A 259 3.90 25.94 10.75
C ALA A 259 4.14 26.69 9.43
N SER A 260 3.53 26.24 8.33
CA SER A 260 3.58 26.95 7.04
C SER A 260 2.68 28.20 6.97
N GLY A 261 1.80 28.38 7.94
CA GLY A 261 0.87 29.52 8.03
C GLY A 261 -0.38 29.41 7.15
N ASP A 262 -0.53 28.34 6.36
CA ASP A 262 -1.67 28.18 5.44
C ASP A 262 -2.21 26.74 5.44
N VAL A 263 -3.02 26.43 6.45
CA VAL A 263 -3.68 25.11 6.57
C VAL A 263 -4.64 24.83 5.40
N PRO A 264 -5.46 25.79 4.92
CA PRO A 264 -6.30 25.58 3.76
C PRO A 264 -5.51 25.19 2.51
N ALA A 265 -4.39 25.89 2.22
CA ALA A 265 -3.55 25.54 1.07
C ALA A 265 -2.93 24.14 1.21
N ALA A 266 -2.46 23.76 2.40
CA ALA A 266 -1.92 22.41 2.66
C ALA A 266 -3.01 21.32 2.45
N MET A 267 -4.25 21.57 2.90
CA MET A 267 -5.38 20.67 2.67
C MET A 267 -5.74 20.56 1.19
N LEU A 268 -5.77 21.70 0.48
CA LEU A 268 -6.01 21.73 -0.96
C LEU A 268 -4.91 20.99 -1.75
N ALA A 269 -3.66 21.11 -1.33
CA ALA A 269 -2.54 20.37 -1.91
C ALA A 269 -2.76 18.85 -1.80
N VAL A 270 -3.15 18.35 -0.61
CA VAL A 270 -3.50 16.93 -0.42
C VAL A 270 -4.68 16.53 -1.30
N ALA A 271 -5.75 17.34 -1.34
CA ALA A 271 -6.92 17.09 -2.18
C ALA A 271 -6.54 16.93 -3.66
N ASN A 272 -5.59 17.72 -4.13
CA ASN A 272 -5.07 17.71 -5.51
C ASN A 272 -3.93 16.70 -5.75
N ASN A 273 -3.66 15.79 -4.82
CA ASN A 273 -2.59 14.79 -4.88
C ASN A 273 -1.16 15.38 -4.95
N VAL A 274 -0.95 16.63 -4.56
CA VAL A 274 0.39 17.22 -4.49
C VAL A 274 1.22 16.45 -3.45
N GLY A 275 2.40 16.00 -3.84
CA GLY A 275 3.26 15.15 -3.02
C GLY A 275 2.81 13.68 -2.96
N LYS A 276 1.95 13.25 -3.88
CA LYS A 276 1.65 11.83 -4.09
C LYS A 276 2.70 11.18 -5.01
N HIS A 277 3.08 11.86 -6.06
CA HIS A 277 4.08 11.48 -7.05
C HIS A 277 4.96 12.69 -7.39
N PRO A 278 6.23 12.73 -6.95
CA PRO A 278 6.90 11.87 -5.97
C PRO A 278 6.35 12.02 -4.54
N PRO A 279 6.62 11.02 -3.63
CA PRO A 279 6.07 11.05 -2.28
C PRO A 279 6.66 12.19 -1.44
N GLY A 280 5.85 13.18 -1.13
CA GLY A 280 6.17 14.28 -0.24
C GLY A 280 5.78 14.02 1.21
N LEU A 281 6.52 14.59 2.15
CA LEU A 281 6.33 14.35 3.59
C LEU A 281 4.89 14.64 4.05
N GLY A 282 4.32 15.79 3.67
CA GLY A 282 2.95 16.16 4.08
C GLY A 282 1.91 15.17 3.59
N PHE A 283 1.94 14.83 2.29
CA PHE A 283 1.00 13.85 1.73
C PHE A 283 1.16 12.48 2.39
N MET A 284 2.40 12.02 2.62
CA MET A 284 2.66 10.72 3.24
C MET A 284 2.21 10.67 4.70
N LEU A 285 2.44 11.72 5.49
CA LEU A 285 1.93 11.79 6.85
C LEU A 285 0.40 11.69 6.89
N PHE A 286 -0.29 12.40 6.02
CA PHE A 286 -1.75 12.35 5.94
C PHE A 286 -2.26 10.99 5.44
N SER A 287 -1.75 10.53 4.30
CA SER A 287 -2.24 9.33 3.62
C SER A 287 -1.92 8.03 4.38
N VAL A 288 -0.68 7.85 4.83
CA VAL A 288 -0.27 6.67 5.60
C VAL A 288 -0.90 6.70 7.00
N GLY A 289 -0.97 7.88 7.62
CA GLY A 289 -1.62 8.05 8.92
C GLY A 289 -3.09 7.62 8.88
N GLY A 290 -3.86 8.12 7.90
CA GLY A 290 -5.24 7.72 7.70
C GLY A 290 -5.40 6.23 7.35
N ALA A 291 -4.48 5.69 6.55
CA ALA A 291 -4.47 4.27 6.21
C ALA A 291 -4.25 3.37 7.45
N LEU A 292 -3.33 3.75 8.35
CA LEU A 292 -3.12 3.03 9.61
C LEU A 292 -4.35 3.10 10.52
N MET A 293 -5.04 4.23 10.56
CA MET A 293 -6.29 4.36 11.33
C MET A 293 -7.39 3.47 10.76
N LEU A 294 -7.59 3.44 9.43
CA LEU A 294 -8.56 2.55 8.79
C LEU A 294 -8.22 1.07 9.01
N LEU A 295 -6.95 0.71 8.91
CA LEU A 295 -6.47 -0.64 9.22
C LEU A 295 -6.77 -1.01 10.68
N ALA A 296 -6.48 -0.10 11.62
CA ALA A 296 -6.76 -0.31 13.04
C ALA A 296 -8.26 -0.53 13.30
N LEU A 297 -9.13 0.24 12.64
CA LEU A 297 -10.59 0.08 12.72
C LEU A 297 -11.05 -1.26 12.15
N ALA A 298 -10.53 -1.68 11.01
CA ALA A 298 -10.84 -2.99 10.42
C ALA A 298 -10.41 -4.14 11.34
N LEU A 299 -9.21 -4.05 11.94
CA LEU A 299 -8.70 -5.05 12.91
C LEU A 299 -9.52 -5.05 14.22
N ALA A 300 -9.95 -3.89 14.70
CA ALA A 300 -10.81 -3.77 15.89
C ALA A 300 -12.18 -4.41 15.66
N GLY A 301 -12.79 -4.16 14.49
CA GLY A 301 -14.07 -4.71 14.11
C GLY A 301 -14.03 -6.22 13.86
N GLY A 302 -12.88 -6.73 13.40
CA GLY A 302 -12.64 -8.16 13.19
C GLY A 302 -13.70 -8.83 12.30
N ALA A 303 -14.01 -10.09 12.60
CA ALA A 303 -14.99 -10.87 11.82
C ALA A 303 -16.43 -10.28 11.86
N LYS A 304 -16.80 -9.55 12.92
CA LYS A 304 -18.12 -8.93 13.02
C LYS A 304 -18.28 -7.80 11.98
N ALA A 305 -17.31 -6.90 11.91
CA ALA A 305 -17.32 -5.83 10.92
C ALA A 305 -17.19 -6.37 9.49
N ALA A 306 -16.35 -7.40 9.28
CA ALA A 306 -16.22 -8.07 7.99
C ALA A 306 -17.54 -8.70 7.51
N LYS A 307 -18.33 -9.28 8.42
CA LYS A 307 -19.67 -9.81 8.12
C LYS A 307 -20.69 -8.70 7.85
N ALA A 308 -20.65 -7.60 8.64
CA ALA A 308 -21.56 -6.48 8.46
C ALA A 308 -21.31 -5.73 7.15
N LEU A 309 -20.04 -5.67 6.70
CA LEU A 309 -19.60 -5.05 5.46
C LEU A 309 -19.22 -6.11 4.40
N LEU A 310 -20.05 -7.16 4.30
CA LEU A 310 -19.79 -8.32 3.45
C LEU A 310 -19.42 -7.96 1.99
N PRO A 311 -20.11 -7.01 1.31
CA PRO A 311 -19.75 -6.66 -0.07
C PRO A 311 -18.30 -6.18 -0.20
N LEU A 312 -17.84 -5.30 0.71
CA LEU A 312 -16.43 -4.85 0.74
C LEU A 312 -15.47 -6.00 1.06
N THR A 313 -15.84 -6.85 2.01
CA THR A 313 -15.01 -8.00 2.40
C THR A 313 -14.86 -8.99 1.24
N MET A 314 -15.91 -9.24 0.47
CA MET A 314 -15.86 -10.10 -0.72
C MET A 314 -14.92 -9.53 -1.78
N VAL A 315 -15.08 -8.25 -2.14
CA VAL A 315 -14.17 -7.57 -3.08
C VAL A 315 -12.72 -7.66 -2.60
N GLY A 316 -12.48 -7.47 -1.30
CA GLY A 316 -11.13 -7.58 -0.74
C GLY A 316 -10.60 -9.01 -0.68
N SER A 317 -11.45 -10.03 -0.65
CA SER A 317 -11.02 -11.43 -0.63
C SER A 317 -10.55 -11.92 -2.00
N ASP A 318 -11.09 -11.37 -3.07
CA ASP A 318 -10.86 -11.81 -4.45
C ASP A 318 -9.76 -11.02 -5.16
N ALA A 319 -9.30 -9.91 -4.54
CA ALA A 319 -8.29 -8.99 -5.07
C ALA A 319 -6.80 -9.40 -4.80
#